data_4157c8608e2f907b07edc26b64a00506
#
_entry.id   4157c8608e2f907b07edc26b64a00506
#
_cell.length_a   1.000
_cell.length_b   1.000
_cell.length_c   1.000
_cell.angle_alpha   90.00
_cell.angle_beta   90.00
_cell.angle_gamma   90.00
#
_symmetry.space_group_name_H-M   'P 1'
#
loop_
_entity.id
_entity.type
_entity.pdbx_description
1 polymer ?
#
loop_
_entity_poly.entity_id
_entity_poly.type
_entity_poly.pdbx_seq_one_letter_code
_entity_poly.pdbx_strand_id
1 'polypeptide(L)'
;DVKRLSPWGNVYSRDVYTMGRTHQLIDISGVAHLDYFDLYRKFTYTSQESYKLDHIAFVELGEKKDDNPYETFKDWYTKDFQSFIEYNITDVELVDKLEDKMKLIELALTMAYDAKVNYMDILGSTKYWDIIIYNYLKSKNIVIPQKVGHKKDNKIEGAYVKEPQVGMHKWVMSFDLNSLYPHL
;
A
#
# COMPACT_ATOMS: atom_id res chain seq x y z
N ASP A 1 -3.25 -20.26 -14.65
CA ASP A 1 -4.58 -20.25 -14.04
C ASP A 1 -4.45 -19.90 -12.55
N VAL A 2 -4.83 -18.67 -12.18
CA VAL A 2 -4.72 -18.13 -10.82
C VAL A 2 -5.50 -18.97 -9.80
N LYS A 3 -6.57 -19.66 -10.22
CA LYS A 3 -7.35 -20.56 -9.35
C LYS A 3 -6.51 -21.68 -8.72
N ARG A 4 -5.43 -22.09 -9.41
CA ARG A 4 -4.52 -23.13 -8.89
C ARG A 4 -3.70 -22.67 -7.69
N LEU A 5 -3.61 -21.36 -7.44
CA LEU A 5 -2.94 -20.79 -6.27
C LEU A 5 -3.82 -20.87 -5.01
N SER A 6 -5.14 -20.98 -5.18
CA SER A 6 -6.05 -21.15 -4.04
C SER A 6 -6.12 -22.61 -3.61
N PRO A 7 -5.93 -22.92 -2.31
CA PRO A 7 -6.13 -24.28 -1.78
C PRO A 7 -7.54 -24.83 -2.03
N TRP A 8 -8.51 -23.93 -2.20
CA TRP A 8 -9.93 -24.27 -2.41
C TRP A 8 -10.39 -24.01 -3.83
N GLY A 9 -9.50 -23.63 -4.74
CA GLY A 9 -9.84 -23.29 -6.13
C GLY A 9 -10.67 -22.02 -6.30
N ASN A 10 -10.82 -21.21 -5.27
CA ASN A 10 -11.66 -20.02 -5.26
C ASN A 10 -10.81 -18.74 -5.39
N VAL A 11 -11.18 -17.93 -6.38
CA VAL A 11 -10.54 -16.63 -6.65
C VAL A 11 -11.63 -15.63 -6.94
N TYR A 12 -11.60 -14.50 -6.29
CA TYR A 12 -12.52 -13.39 -6.49
C TYR A 12 -11.78 -12.23 -7.13
N SER A 13 -12.40 -11.59 -8.11
CA SER A 13 -11.90 -10.34 -8.67
C SER A 13 -12.86 -9.21 -8.34
N ARG A 14 -12.31 -8.06 -7.99
CA ARG A 14 -13.06 -6.83 -7.77
C ARG A 14 -12.35 -5.66 -8.40
N ASP A 15 -13.14 -4.76 -8.97
CA ASP A 15 -12.59 -3.52 -9.50
C ASP A 15 -12.53 -2.47 -8.38
N VAL A 16 -11.36 -1.86 -8.22
CA VAL A 16 -11.13 -0.77 -7.28
C VAL A 16 -10.73 0.48 -8.05
N TYR A 17 -11.47 1.55 -7.84
CA TYR A 17 -11.17 2.83 -8.43
C TYR A 17 -10.24 3.63 -7.51
N THR A 18 -9.03 3.88 -7.98
CA THR A 18 -8.01 4.64 -7.22
C THR A 18 -7.30 5.61 -8.15
N MET A 19 -7.17 6.86 -7.73
CA MET A 19 -6.47 7.94 -8.46
C MET A 19 -6.90 8.09 -9.94
N GLY A 20 -8.21 8.02 -10.20
CA GLY A 20 -8.74 8.20 -11.56
C GLY A 20 -8.62 6.99 -12.47
N ARG A 21 -8.18 5.84 -11.97
CA ARG A 21 -8.02 4.58 -12.73
C ARG A 21 -8.71 3.43 -12.03
N THR A 22 -9.28 2.53 -12.84
CA THR A 22 -9.82 1.27 -12.35
C THR A 22 -8.72 0.21 -12.33
N HIS A 23 -8.50 -0.39 -11.17
CA HIS A 23 -7.58 -1.50 -10.99
C HIS A 23 -8.37 -2.75 -10.62
N GLN A 24 -8.07 -3.87 -11.28
CA GLN A 24 -8.62 -5.15 -10.91
C GLN A 24 -7.76 -5.78 -9.80
N LEU A 25 -8.34 -5.94 -8.63
CA LEU A 25 -7.72 -6.71 -7.55
C LEU A 25 -8.21 -8.15 -7.59
N ILE A 26 -7.28 -9.07 -7.39
CA ILE A 26 -7.54 -10.51 -7.37
C ILE A 26 -7.31 -11.01 -5.95
N ASP A 27 -8.38 -11.45 -5.30
CA ASP A 27 -8.33 -12.05 -3.96
C ASP A 27 -8.30 -13.58 -4.10
N ILE A 28 -7.21 -14.20 -3.65
CA ILE A 28 -7.01 -15.66 -3.69
C ILE A 28 -7.44 -16.22 -2.34
N SER A 29 -8.55 -16.99 -2.33
CA SER A 29 -9.06 -17.57 -1.08
C SER A 29 -8.05 -18.53 -0.47
N GLY A 30 -7.75 -18.35 0.83
CA GLY A 30 -6.83 -19.18 1.58
C GLY A 30 -5.35 -18.81 1.46
N VAL A 31 -5.04 -17.79 0.69
CA VAL A 31 -3.69 -17.24 0.56
C VAL A 31 -3.72 -15.75 0.89
N ALA A 32 -3.01 -15.35 1.94
CA ALA A 32 -2.73 -13.95 2.20
C ALA A 32 -1.48 -13.57 1.40
N HIS A 33 -1.59 -12.51 0.59
CA HIS A 33 -0.42 -11.98 -0.08
C HIS A 33 -0.18 -10.53 0.35
N LEU A 34 1.07 -10.18 0.56
CA LEU A 34 1.50 -8.83 0.90
C LEU A 34 2.44 -8.34 -0.21
N ASP A 35 2.08 -7.23 -0.82
CA ASP A 35 2.96 -6.55 -1.75
C ASP A 35 3.96 -5.69 -0.96
N TYR A 36 5.25 -5.89 -1.19
CA TYR A 36 6.29 -5.13 -0.49
C TYR A 36 6.22 -3.63 -0.80
N PHE A 37 5.78 -3.28 -2.00
CA PHE A 37 5.51 -1.89 -2.39
C PHE A 37 4.44 -1.25 -1.48
N ASP A 38 3.35 -1.96 -1.19
CA ASP A 38 2.29 -1.46 -0.32
C ASP A 38 2.75 -1.36 1.14
N LEU A 39 3.56 -2.32 1.60
CA LEU A 39 4.17 -2.27 2.93
C LEU A 39 5.10 -1.07 3.06
N TYR A 40 5.98 -0.88 2.09
CA TYR A 40 6.90 0.26 2.09
C TYR A 40 6.15 1.58 2.15
N ARG A 41 5.17 1.79 1.27
CA ARG A 41 4.35 3.02 1.26
C ARG A 41 3.56 3.25 2.53
N LYS A 42 3.11 2.17 3.18
CA LYS A 42 2.28 2.26 4.39
C LYS A 42 3.10 2.59 5.63
N PHE A 43 4.27 2.00 5.76
CA PHE A 43 5.04 2.01 6.99
C PHE A 43 6.30 2.91 6.95
N THR A 44 6.59 3.54 5.81
CA THR A 44 7.60 4.58 5.74
C THR A 44 6.96 5.97 5.80
N TYR A 45 7.55 6.86 6.61
CA TYR A 45 7.03 8.22 6.81
C TYR A 45 7.52 9.22 5.77
N THR A 46 8.56 8.87 5.02
CA THR A 46 9.16 9.75 4.03
C THR A 46 8.58 9.47 2.65
N SER A 47 8.00 10.50 2.03
CA SER A 47 7.57 10.38 0.63
C SER A 47 8.79 10.33 -0.28
N GLN A 48 8.76 9.40 -1.23
CA GLN A 48 9.81 9.21 -2.22
C GLN A 48 9.41 9.84 -3.57
N GLU A 49 10.39 10.32 -4.34
CA GLU A 49 10.15 10.81 -5.70
C GLU A 49 9.66 9.72 -6.65
N SER A 50 10.11 8.50 -6.42
CA SER A 50 9.71 7.31 -7.15
C SER A 50 9.62 6.11 -6.22
N TYR A 51 8.63 5.25 -6.45
CA TYR A 51 8.48 3.99 -5.72
C TYR A 51 8.87 2.77 -6.56
N LYS A 52 9.62 2.98 -7.64
CA LYS A 52 10.22 1.87 -8.40
C LYS A 52 11.27 1.17 -7.56
N LEU A 53 11.39 -0.15 -7.70
CA LEU A 53 12.35 -0.96 -6.94
C LEU A 53 13.78 -0.41 -7.05
N ASP A 54 14.22 -0.02 -8.25
CA ASP A 54 15.54 0.57 -8.46
C ASP A 54 15.78 1.82 -7.60
N HIS A 55 14.82 2.74 -7.57
CA HIS A 55 14.93 3.96 -6.77
C HIS A 55 14.95 3.66 -5.27
N ILE A 56 14.04 2.80 -4.81
CA ILE A 56 13.96 2.44 -3.39
C ILE A 56 15.20 1.67 -2.94
N ALA A 57 15.70 0.73 -3.76
CA ALA A 57 16.94 0.02 -3.48
C ALA A 57 18.13 0.98 -3.38
N PHE A 58 18.21 1.97 -4.27
CA PHE A 58 19.26 2.98 -4.19
C PHE A 58 19.17 3.84 -2.92
N VAL A 59 17.97 4.32 -2.58
CA VAL A 59 17.76 5.16 -1.37
C VAL A 59 18.04 4.37 -0.10
N GLU A 60 17.56 3.13 -0.02
CA GLU A 60 17.64 2.34 1.21
C GLU A 60 18.93 1.53 1.33
N LEU A 61 19.41 0.95 0.24
CA LEU A 61 20.57 0.04 0.26
C LEU A 61 21.83 0.66 -0.35
N GLY A 62 21.69 1.72 -1.16
CA GLY A 62 22.78 2.27 -1.98
C GLY A 62 23.06 1.43 -3.24
N GLU A 63 22.23 0.43 -3.52
CA GLU A 63 22.37 -0.47 -4.66
C GLU A 63 21.41 -0.07 -5.79
N LYS A 64 21.82 -0.27 -7.02
CA LYS A 64 21.00 -0.03 -8.22
C LYS A 64 20.77 -1.32 -8.97
N LYS A 65 19.67 -1.37 -9.70
CA LYS A 65 19.42 -2.42 -10.69
C LYS A 65 20.25 -2.22 -11.93
N ASP A 66 20.50 -3.30 -12.63
CA ASP A 66 21.02 -3.24 -13.99
C ASP A 66 19.94 -2.72 -14.95
N ASP A 67 20.35 -1.90 -15.90
CA ASP A 67 19.43 -1.38 -16.91
C ASP A 67 19.02 -2.48 -17.90
N ASN A 68 17.79 -2.39 -18.39
CA ASN A 68 17.33 -3.27 -19.46
C ASN A 68 18.11 -2.97 -20.76
N PRO A 69 18.92 -3.91 -21.28
CA PRO A 69 19.69 -3.69 -22.50
C PRO A 69 18.86 -3.79 -23.80
N TYR A 70 17.58 -4.14 -23.70
CA TYR A 70 16.66 -4.33 -24.81
C TYR A 70 15.48 -3.38 -24.74
N GLU A 71 14.84 -3.09 -25.88
CA GLU A 71 13.66 -2.20 -25.92
C GLU A 71 12.46 -2.78 -25.18
N THR A 72 12.28 -4.11 -25.24
CA THR A 72 11.17 -4.79 -24.56
C THR A 72 11.66 -6.00 -23.76
N PHE A 73 10.94 -6.35 -22.70
CA PHE A 73 11.21 -7.59 -21.95
C PHE A 73 11.02 -8.84 -22.82
N LYS A 74 10.11 -8.77 -23.82
CA LYS A 74 9.91 -9.87 -24.76
C LYS A 74 11.14 -10.13 -25.61
N ASP A 75 11.77 -9.07 -26.11
CA ASP A 75 13.02 -9.18 -26.85
C ASP A 75 14.14 -9.74 -25.98
N TRP A 76 14.21 -9.29 -24.74
CA TRP A 76 15.23 -9.73 -23.80
C TRP A 76 15.15 -11.23 -23.53
N TYR A 77 14.00 -11.73 -23.03
CA TYR A 77 13.90 -13.16 -22.72
C TYR A 77 13.97 -14.08 -23.94
N THR A 78 13.71 -13.54 -25.16
CA THR A 78 13.79 -14.32 -26.40
C THR A 78 15.20 -14.39 -26.96
N LYS A 79 15.98 -13.30 -26.81
CA LYS A 79 17.32 -13.18 -27.39
C LYS A 79 18.42 -13.58 -26.42
N ASP A 80 18.23 -13.29 -25.12
CA ASP A 80 19.19 -13.55 -24.05
C ASP A 80 18.48 -13.96 -22.77
N PHE A 81 18.02 -15.21 -22.78
CA PHE A 81 17.25 -15.78 -21.68
C PHE A 81 18.04 -15.83 -20.38
N GLN A 82 19.35 -16.12 -20.44
CA GLN A 82 20.17 -16.25 -19.24
C GLN A 82 20.30 -14.90 -18.52
N SER A 83 20.65 -13.85 -19.24
CA SER A 83 20.75 -12.49 -18.67
C SER A 83 19.39 -11.99 -18.11
N PHE A 84 18.29 -12.36 -18.78
CA PHE A 84 16.95 -12.04 -18.26
C PHE A 84 16.65 -12.74 -16.93
N ILE A 85 17.09 -13.99 -16.76
CA ILE A 85 16.94 -14.72 -15.49
C ILE A 85 17.80 -14.07 -14.39
N GLU A 86 19.05 -13.74 -14.69
CA GLU A 86 19.96 -13.06 -13.75
C GLU A 86 19.39 -11.73 -13.27
N TYR A 87 18.85 -10.93 -14.17
CA TYR A 87 18.12 -9.71 -13.82
C TYR A 87 16.94 -9.96 -12.87
N ASN A 88 16.16 -11.01 -13.13
CA ASN A 88 15.02 -11.35 -12.27
C ASN A 88 15.48 -11.84 -10.89
N ILE A 89 16.59 -12.55 -10.81
CA ILE A 89 17.20 -12.96 -9.53
C ILE A 89 17.63 -11.72 -8.75
N THR A 90 18.29 -10.76 -9.39
CA THR A 90 18.68 -9.48 -8.76
C THR A 90 17.47 -8.73 -8.19
N ASP A 91 16.33 -8.72 -8.91
CA ASP A 91 15.09 -8.10 -8.41
C ASP A 91 14.59 -8.75 -7.11
N VAL A 92 14.64 -10.06 -7.03
CA VAL A 92 14.23 -10.81 -5.84
C VAL A 92 15.21 -10.55 -4.68
N GLU A 93 16.51 -10.59 -4.94
CA GLU A 93 17.54 -10.33 -3.93
C GLU A 93 17.47 -8.91 -3.36
N LEU A 94 17.15 -7.91 -4.19
CA LEU A 94 16.95 -6.54 -3.69
C LEU A 94 15.76 -6.44 -2.74
N VAL A 95 14.66 -7.13 -3.01
CA VAL A 95 13.51 -7.16 -2.10
C VAL A 95 13.86 -7.88 -0.79
N ASP A 96 14.63 -8.96 -0.86
CA ASP A 96 15.09 -9.69 0.32
C ASP A 96 16.01 -8.83 1.20
N LYS A 97 16.98 -8.13 0.59
CA LYS A 97 17.84 -7.17 1.29
C LYS A 97 17.05 -5.98 1.91
N LEU A 98 16.02 -5.51 1.21
CA LEU A 98 15.13 -4.47 1.76
C LEU A 98 14.41 -4.99 3.00
N GLU A 99 13.88 -6.22 2.96
CA GLU A 99 13.23 -6.83 4.13
C GLU A 99 14.23 -7.05 5.26
N ASP A 100 15.44 -7.50 4.96
CA ASP A 100 16.49 -7.69 5.97
C ASP A 100 16.82 -6.39 6.73
N LYS A 101 16.83 -5.27 6.01
CA LYS A 101 17.06 -3.95 6.61
C LYS A 101 15.85 -3.38 7.32
N MET A 102 14.68 -3.45 6.70
CA MET A 102 13.49 -2.69 7.12
C MET A 102 12.54 -3.49 8.00
N LYS A 103 12.52 -4.82 7.88
CA LYS A 103 11.67 -5.73 8.68
C LYS A 103 10.17 -5.41 8.58
N LEU A 104 9.71 -5.00 7.38
CA LEU A 104 8.32 -4.59 7.19
C LEU A 104 7.34 -5.76 7.21
N ILE A 105 7.77 -6.95 6.77
CA ILE A 105 6.96 -8.17 6.86
C ILE A 105 6.81 -8.58 8.33
N GLU A 106 7.90 -8.55 9.10
CA GLU A 106 7.87 -8.84 10.53
C GLU A 106 6.94 -7.87 11.28
N LEU A 107 7.04 -6.57 10.97
CA LEU A 107 6.14 -5.55 11.50
C LEU A 107 4.68 -5.84 11.15
N ALA A 108 4.39 -6.17 9.88
CA ALA A 108 3.07 -6.50 9.41
C ALA A 108 2.46 -7.71 10.14
N LEU A 109 3.25 -8.77 10.31
CA LEU A 109 2.83 -9.98 11.00
C LEU A 109 2.57 -9.72 12.49
N THR A 110 3.45 -8.95 13.15
CA THR A 110 3.29 -8.56 14.55
C THR A 110 2.01 -7.74 14.76
N MET A 111 1.78 -6.75 13.92
CA MET A 111 0.56 -5.94 13.98
C MET A 111 -0.70 -6.76 13.76
N ALA A 112 -0.69 -7.66 12.78
CA ALA A 112 -1.82 -8.53 12.49
C ALA A 112 -2.13 -9.48 13.66
N TYR A 113 -1.09 -10.04 14.27
CA TYR A 113 -1.21 -10.91 15.43
C TYR A 113 -1.80 -10.19 16.63
N ASP A 114 -1.27 -9.02 16.98
CA ASP A 114 -1.74 -8.23 18.12
C ASP A 114 -3.18 -7.76 17.95
N ALA A 115 -3.53 -7.30 16.77
CA ALA A 115 -4.89 -6.85 16.46
C ALA A 115 -5.87 -8.01 16.20
N LYS A 116 -5.38 -9.24 15.98
CA LYS A 116 -6.16 -10.43 15.58
C LYS A 116 -6.91 -10.24 14.26
N VAL A 117 -6.23 -9.69 13.28
CA VAL A 117 -6.71 -9.48 11.91
C VAL A 117 -5.94 -10.33 10.91
N ASN A 118 -6.44 -10.46 9.68
CA ASN A 118 -5.66 -11.07 8.62
C ASN A 118 -4.50 -10.16 8.20
N TYR A 119 -3.41 -10.74 7.72
CA TYR A 119 -2.21 -10.01 7.30
C TYR A 119 -2.49 -8.90 6.28
N MET A 120 -3.40 -9.14 5.34
CA MET A 120 -3.78 -8.12 4.35
C MET A 120 -4.59 -6.95 4.94
N ASP A 121 -5.28 -7.18 6.07
CA ASP A 121 -6.16 -6.17 6.67
C ASP A 121 -5.38 -5.04 7.35
N ILE A 122 -4.10 -5.24 7.65
CA ILE A 122 -3.23 -4.21 8.24
C ILE A 122 -2.99 -3.03 7.29
N LEU A 123 -3.10 -3.25 5.98
CA LEU A 123 -2.97 -2.18 5.00
C LEU A 123 -4.17 -1.22 5.03
N GLY A 124 -5.32 -1.69 5.54
CA GLY A 124 -6.53 -0.89 5.73
C GLY A 124 -6.71 -0.41 7.17
N SER A 125 -6.60 0.90 7.42
CA SER A 125 -6.71 1.45 8.77
C SER A 125 -8.08 1.21 9.43
N THR A 126 -9.18 1.32 8.69
CA THR A 126 -10.53 1.18 9.24
C THR A 126 -10.78 -0.19 9.84
N LYS A 127 -10.51 -1.26 9.09
CA LYS A 127 -10.75 -2.64 9.55
C LYS A 127 -9.83 -3.01 10.72
N TYR A 128 -8.59 -2.55 10.67
CA TYR A 128 -7.63 -2.74 11.73
C TYR A 128 -8.13 -2.15 13.07
N TRP A 129 -8.55 -0.89 13.05
CA TRP A 129 -9.10 -0.21 14.24
C TRP A 129 -10.44 -0.80 14.70
N ASP A 130 -11.33 -1.14 13.78
CA ASP A 130 -12.60 -1.78 14.11
C ASP A 130 -12.40 -3.05 14.94
N ILE A 131 -11.42 -3.90 14.57
CA ILE A 131 -11.16 -5.14 15.30
C ILE A 131 -10.46 -4.89 16.64
N ILE A 132 -9.53 -3.94 16.74
CA ILE A 132 -8.91 -3.57 18.02
C ILE A 132 -9.98 -3.08 18.99
N ILE A 133 -10.84 -2.16 18.57
CA ILE A 133 -11.91 -1.61 19.39
C ILE A 133 -12.91 -2.72 19.77
N TYR A 134 -13.27 -3.60 18.83
CA TYR A 134 -14.11 -4.76 19.10
C TYR A 134 -13.53 -5.63 20.21
N ASN A 135 -12.27 -6.03 20.10
CA ASN A 135 -11.61 -6.88 21.08
C ASN A 135 -11.55 -6.20 22.46
N TYR A 136 -11.25 -4.90 22.48
CA TYR A 136 -11.25 -4.12 23.72
C TYR A 136 -12.64 -4.07 24.39
N LEU A 137 -13.68 -3.74 23.64
CA LEU A 137 -15.06 -3.67 24.17
C LEU A 137 -15.55 -5.05 24.62
N LYS A 138 -15.25 -6.09 23.84
CA LYS A 138 -15.53 -7.48 24.23
C LYS A 138 -14.87 -7.87 25.55
N SER A 139 -13.62 -7.46 25.78
CA SER A 139 -12.93 -7.72 27.06
C SER A 139 -13.59 -7.02 28.26
N LYS A 140 -14.37 -5.96 28.01
CA LYS A 140 -15.16 -5.22 29.00
C LYS A 140 -16.61 -5.70 29.12
N ASN A 141 -16.98 -6.79 28.42
CA ASN A 141 -18.35 -7.29 28.30
C ASN A 141 -19.33 -6.25 27.73
N ILE A 142 -18.88 -5.36 26.89
CA ILE A 142 -19.70 -4.36 26.21
C ILE A 142 -20.08 -4.92 24.84
N VAL A 143 -21.38 -5.00 24.58
CA VAL A 143 -21.92 -5.41 23.29
C VAL A 143 -21.87 -4.23 22.32
N ILE A 144 -21.27 -4.43 21.16
CA ILE A 144 -21.23 -3.43 20.10
C ILE A 144 -22.55 -3.51 19.32
N PRO A 145 -23.25 -2.38 19.13
CA PRO A 145 -24.48 -2.37 18.35
C PRO A 145 -24.21 -2.75 16.89
N GLN A 146 -25.17 -3.41 16.28
CA GLN A 146 -25.08 -3.76 14.86
C GLN A 146 -24.91 -2.49 14.02
N LYS A 147 -23.97 -2.52 13.07
CA LYS A 147 -23.74 -1.43 12.13
C LYS A 147 -24.96 -1.28 11.23
N VAL A 148 -25.78 -0.27 11.48
CA VAL A 148 -26.90 0.08 10.62
C VAL A 148 -26.37 1.03 9.55
N GLY A 149 -26.45 0.60 8.27
CA GLY A 149 -26.08 1.45 7.15
C GLY A 149 -27.06 2.63 7.04
N HIS A 150 -26.68 3.80 7.49
CA HIS A 150 -27.42 5.01 7.20
C HIS A 150 -26.97 5.57 5.85
N LYS A 151 -27.91 5.78 4.92
CA LYS A 151 -27.65 6.67 3.78
C LYS A 151 -27.35 8.05 4.38
N LYS A 152 -26.17 8.58 4.10
CA LYS A 152 -25.86 9.96 4.46
C LYS A 152 -26.67 10.87 3.52
N ASP A 153 -27.85 11.28 3.98
CA ASP A 153 -28.70 12.20 3.22
C ASP A 153 -28.15 13.64 3.26
N ASN A 154 -27.28 13.95 4.22
CA ASN A 154 -26.67 15.28 4.33
C ASN A 154 -25.18 15.20 4.04
N LYS A 155 -24.75 16.01 3.09
CA LYS A 155 -23.32 16.26 2.84
C LYS A 155 -22.80 17.10 4.02
N ILE A 156 -21.82 16.57 4.74
CA ILE A 156 -21.13 17.34 5.78
C ILE A 156 -20.41 18.48 5.09
N GLU A 157 -20.75 19.72 5.44
CA GLU A 157 -20.06 20.89 4.95
C GLU A 157 -18.63 20.90 5.52
N GLY A 158 -17.65 20.89 4.65
CA GLY A 158 -16.24 20.93 5.03
C GLY A 158 -15.76 22.37 5.30
N ALA A 159 -14.48 22.54 5.60
CA ALA A 159 -13.88 23.85 5.72
C ALA A 159 -13.97 24.63 4.40
N TYR A 160 -14.09 25.95 4.51
CA TYR A 160 -14.09 26.82 3.33
C TYR A 160 -12.77 26.70 2.56
N VAL A 161 -12.88 26.38 1.29
CA VAL A 161 -11.75 26.36 0.35
C VAL A 161 -12.00 27.42 -0.71
N LYS A 162 -11.12 28.41 -0.78
CA LYS A 162 -11.19 29.44 -1.82
C LYS A 162 -10.81 28.85 -3.16
N GLU A 163 -11.63 29.15 -4.20
CA GLU A 163 -11.32 28.76 -5.57
C GLU A 163 -9.97 29.33 -6.02
N PRO A 164 -9.10 28.53 -6.66
CA PRO A 164 -7.81 28.98 -7.11
C PRO A 164 -7.95 30.00 -8.24
N GLN A 165 -7.17 31.07 -8.17
CA GLN A 165 -7.02 32.00 -9.29
C GLN A 165 -6.01 31.40 -10.27
N VAL A 166 -6.49 30.90 -11.40
CA VAL A 166 -5.64 30.27 -12.43
C VAL A 166 -4.84 31.36 -13.15
N GLY A 167 -3.51 31.22 -13.20
CA GLY A 167 -2.62 32.14 -13.86
C GLY A 167 -1.19 32.06 -13.37
N MET A 168 -0.33 32.85 -13.97
CA MET A 168 1.04 33.03 -13.53
C MET A 168 1.11 34.18 -12.50
N HIS A 169 1.52 33.89 -11.29
CA HIS A 169 1.65 34.84 -10.22
C HIS A 169 3.13 35.11 -9.89
N LYS A 170 3.49 36.36 -9.74
CA LYS A 170 4.85 36.78 -9.31
C LYS A 170 4.83 37.03 -7.80
N TRP A 171 5.96 36.79 -7.15
CA TRP A 171 6.15 37.06 -5.71
C TRP A 171 5.19 36.28 -4.81
N VAL A 172 5.02 34.99 -5.09
CA VAL A 172 4.16 34.12 -4.27
C VAL A 172 4.89 33.71 -3.00
N MET A 173 4.26 33.95 -1.85
CA MET A 173 4.69 33.40 -0.55
C MET A 173 3.63 32.42 -0.05
N SER A 174 4.05 31.25 0.38
CA SER A 174 3.18 30.23 0.98
C SER A 174 3.43 30.18 2.47
N PHE A 175 2.37 30.26 3.25
CA PHE A 175 2.40 30.11 4.70
C PHE A 175 1.46 28.97 5.08
N ASP A 176 1.91 28.10 5.99
CA ASP A 176 1.12 27.07 6.59
C ASP A 176 1.17 27.20 8.11
N LEU A 177 0.03 27.06 8.77
CA LEU A 177 -0.07 27.07 10.23
C LEU A 177 0.08 25.64 10.74
N ASN A 178 1.22 25.36 11.34
CA ASN A 178 1.48 24.04 11.90
C ASN A 178 0.47 23.69 13.00
N SER A 179 -0.20 22.54 12.84
CA SER A 179 -1.15 22.04 13.83
C SER A 179 -2.27 23.04 14.18
N LEU A 180 -2.89 23.68 13.19
CA LEU A 180 -3.89 24.75 13.39
C LEU A 180 -4.96 24.38 14.41
N TYR A 181 -5.62 23.23 14.30
CA TYR A 181 -6.68 22.84 15.20
C TYR A 181 -6.25 22.62 16.66
N PRO A 182 -5.09 21.99 16.96
CA PRO A 182 -4.59 21.90 18.32
C PRO A 182 -4.21 23.25 18.96
N HIS A 183 -4.00 24.29 18.13
CA HIS A 183 -3.59 25.61 18.58
C HIS A 183 -4.73 26.65 18.61
N LEU A 184 -5.93 26.27 18.20
CA LEU A 184 -7.16 27.05 18.35
C LEU A 184 -7.96 26.63 19.58
#